data_8767da7b87f9abf20cd601932fdfa348
#
_entry.id   8767da7b87f9abf20cd601932fdfa348
#
_cell.length_a   1.000
_cell.length_b   1.000
_cell.length_c   1.000
_cell.angle_alpha   90.00
_cell.angle_beta   90.00
_cell.angle_gamma   90.00
#
_symmetry.space_group_name_H-M   'P 1'
#
loop_
_entity.id
_entity.type
_entity.pdbx_description
1 polymer ?
#
loop_
_entity_poly.entity_id
_entity_poly.type
_entity_poly.pdbx_seq_one_letter_code
_entity_poly.pdbx_strand_id
1 'polypeptide(L)'
;MGYRKGVLMMKELYSTTMINEGGRSGTSYAEDQSLSLKIAPPGSKLDNVTNPEQLFAAGYSACFNSALDLIKRQKKLKHASTIQVTVKLMEQATFDYVLAVDIEGHIEGVELEEAQQLLELTHTVCPYSKATMGNINVTIKAV
;
A
#
# COMPACT_ATOMS: atom_id res chain seq x y z
N MET A 1 13.03 -5.12 18.96
CA MET A 1 12.61 -6.49 19.24
C MET A 1 12.65 -7.29 17.93
N GLY A 2 13.31 -8.43 17.93
CA GLY A 2 13.41 -9.28 16.74
C GLY A 2 12.24 -10.26 16.67
N TYR A 3 11.71 -10.45 15.46
CA TYR A 3 10.71 -11.47 15.20
C TYR A 3 11.38 -12.68 14.58
N ARG A 4 10.87 -13.85 14.92
CA ARG A 4 11.30 -15.08 14.25
C ARG A 4 10.21 -15.55 13.30
N LYS A 5 10.62 -15.83 12.06
CA LYS A 5 9.78 -16.53 11.11
C LYS A 5 10.58 -17.73 10.65
N GLY A 6 10.19 -18.92 11.10
CA GLY A 6 11.00 -20.11 10.91
C GLY A 6 12.32 -19.96 11.67
N VAL A 7 13.45 -20.14 10.99
CA VAL A 7 14.78 -20.05 11.59
C VAL A 7 15.47 -18.70 11.36
N LEU A 8 14.79 -17.77 10.66
CA LEU A 8 15.41 -16.49 10.32
C LEU A 8 15.07 -15.41 11.36
N MET A 9 16.10 -14.70 11.80
CA MET A 9 15.94 -13.49 12.59
C MET A 9 15.72 -12.31 11.65
N MET A 10 14.63 -11.58 11.86
CA MET A 10 14.36 -10.35 11.13
C MET A 10 15.07 -9.18 11.81
N LYS A 11 15.66 -8.30 11.01
CA LYS A 11 16.31 -7.09 11.48
C LYS A 11 15.37 -5.92 11.33
N GLU A 12 15.13 -5.18 12.42
CA GLU A 12 14.33 -3.95 12.36
C GLU A 12 15.14 -2.84 11.68
N LEU A 13 14.59 -2.26 10.61
CA LEU A 13 15.22 -1.16 9.88
C LEU A 13 14.62 0.19 10.26
N TYR A 14 13.34 0.23 10.63
CA TYR A 14 12.60 1.45 10.89
C TYR A 14 11.31 1.11 11.63
N SER A 15 10.89 1.99 12.52
CA SER A 15 9.59 1.90 13.16
C SER A 15 8.96 3.28 13.27
N THR A 16 7.63 3.32 13.27
CA THR A 16 6.88 4.55 13.45
C THR A 16 5.59 4.21 14.22
N THR A 17 5.09 5.17 14.97
CA THR A 17 3.90 4.97 15.80
C THR A 17 2.89 6.07 15.49
N MET A 18 1.68 5.65 15.15
CA MET A 18 0.53 6.54 15.00
C MET A 18 -0.50 6.23 16.06
N ILE A 19 -1.15 7.25 16.57
CA ILE A 19 -2.16 7.17 17.61
C ILE A 19 -3.48 7.67 17.04
N ASN A 20 -4.57 6.95 17.29
CA ASN A 20 -5.89 7.39 16.87
C ASN A 20 -6.80 7.65 18.08
N GLU A 21 -7.51 8.76 18.02
CA GLU A 21 -8.59 9.10 18.92
C GLU A 21 -9.84 9.36 18.10
N GLY A 22 -10.96 8.74 18.43
CA GLY A 22 -12.23 8.95 17.77
C GLY A 22 -12.51 8.10 16.53
N GLY A 23 -11.63 7.15 16.19
CA GLY A 23 -11.87 6.21 15.11
C GLY A 23 -12.00 6.88 13.74
N ARG A 24 -13.01 6.46 12.98
CA ARG A 24 -13.25 6.95 11.61
C ARG A 24 -13.80 8.39 11.55
N SER A 25 -14.03 9.03 12.70
CA SER A 25 -14.49 10.42 12.78
C SER A 25 -13.58 11.26 13.68
N GLY A 26 -12.37 10.80 13.90
CA GLY A 26 -11.44 11.42 14.81
C GLY A 26 -10.16 11.92 14.17
N THR A 27 -9.04 11.68 14.83
CA THR A 27 -7.73 12.16 14.41
C THR A 27 -6.72 11.03 14.58
N SER A 28 -5.86 10.84 13.59
CA SER A 28 -4.69 9.99 13.70
C SER A 28 -3.44 10.86 13.61
N TYR A 29 -2.54 10.73 14.59
CA TYR A 29 -1.35 11.58 14.66
C TYR A 29 -0.14 10.76 15.04
N ALA A 30 1.02 11.23 14.58
CA ALA A 30 2.28 10.61 14.93
C ALA A 30 2.63 10.90 16.39
N GLU A 31 3.22 9.93 17.07
CA GLU A 31 3.65 10.08 18.46
C GLU A 31 4.58 11.27 18.64
N ASP A 32 5.47 11.53 17.67
CA ASP A 32 6.39 12.66 17.67
C ASP A 32 5.76 13.94 17.10
N GLN A 33 4.47 13.93 16.78
CA GLN A 33 3.70 15.03 16.22
C GLN A 33 4.16 15.53 14.85
N SER A 34 4.96 14.75 14.13
CA SER A 34 5.43 15.10 12.79
C SER A 34 4.32 15.07 11.75
N LEU A 35 3.22 14.36 12.01
CA LEU A 35 2.09 14.21 11.11
C LEU A 35 0.79 14.11 11.91
N SER A 36 -0.23 14.84 11.47
CA SER A 36 -1.58 14.76 12.05
C SER A 36 -2.60 14.73 10.93
N LEU A 37 -3.51 13.77 10.99
CA LEU A 37 -4.50 13.51 9.96
C LEU A 37 -5.90 13.51 10.57
N LYS A 38 -6.78 14.34 10.01
CA LYS A 38 -8.19 14.31 10.38
C LYS A 38 -8.90 13.22 9.59
N ILE A 39 -9.58 12.34 10.31
CA ILE A 39 -10.29 11.21 9.72
C ILE A 39 -11.77 11.53 9.67
N ALA A 40 -12.40 11.27 8.51
CA ALA A 40 -13.83 11.48 8.34
C ALA A 40 -14.40 10.37 7.45
N PRO A 41 -15.70 10.05 7.60
CA PRO A 41 -16.35 9.05 6.75
C PRO A 41 -16.32 9.46 5.28
N PRO A 42 -16.31 8.49 4.35
CA PRO A 42 -16.43 8.77 2.92
C PRO A 42 -17.66 9.63 2.64
N GLY A 43 -17.52 10.59 1.73
CA GLY A 43 -18.59 11.51 1.39
C GLY A 43 -18.70 12.73 2.32
N SER A 44 -17.80 12.86 3.29
CA SER A 44 -17.72 14.04 4.13
C SER A 44 -17.44 15.29 3.27
N LYS A 45 -18.07 16.41 3.64
CA LYS A 45 -17.86 17.70 2.98
C LYS A 45 -16.75 18.51 3.65
N LEU A 46 -16.09 17.95 4.65
CA LEU A 46 -14.97 18.62 5.33
C LEU A 46 -13.74 18.61 4.44
N ASP A 47 -12.96 19.69 4.48
CA ASP A 47 -11.70 19.79 3.74
C ASP A 47 -10.56 19.14 4.51
N ASN A 48 -9.56 18.67 3.77
CA ASN A 48 -8.31 18.13 4.33
C ASN A 48 -8.55 16.96 5.28
N VAL A 49 -9.47 16.07 4.91
CA VAL A 49 -9.76 14.85 5.66
C VAL A 49 -9.38 13.63 4.84
N THR A 50 -9.14 12.54 5.52
CA THR A 50 -8.84 11.24 4.91
C THR A 50 -9.64 10.14 5.61
N ASN A 51 -9.42 8.90 5.22
CA ASN A 51 -10.04 7.74 5.81
C ASN A 51 -9.06 6.54 5.76
N PRO A 52 -9.33 5.46 6.49
CA PRO A 52 -8.41 4.32 6.52
C PRO A 52 -8.12 3.71 5.15
N GLU A 53 -9.11 3.63 4.27
CA GLU A 53 -8.92 3.04 2.95
C GLU A 53 -8.03 3.92 2.06
N GLN A 54 -8.19 5.23 2.13
CA GLN A 54 -7.35 6.18 1.40
C GLN A 54 -5.91 6.13 1.90
N LEU A 55 -5.72 6.03 3.23
CA LEU A 55 -4.40 5.89 3.83
C LEU A 55 -3.72 4.58 3.43
N PHE A 56 -4.48 3.49 3.39
CA PHE A 56 -3.97 2.19 2.96
C PHE A 56 -3.52 2.27 1.49
N ALA A 57 -4.34 2.88 0.64
CA ALA A 57 -4.02 3.07 -0.77
C ALA A 57 -2.77 3.94 -0.97
N ALA A 58 -2.66 5.03 -0.23
CA ALA A 58 -1.50 5.92 -0.30
C ALA A 58 -0.21 5.19 0.10
N GLY A 59 -0.25 4.47 1.22
CA GLY A 59 0.90 3.70 1.69
C GLY A 59 1.28 2.60 0.70
N TYR A 60 0.29 1.86 0.21
CA TYR A 60 0.54 0.77 -0.74
C TYR A 60 1.15 1.30 -2.04
N SER A 61 0.60 2.37 -2.59
CA SER A 61 1.10 2.94 -3.86
C SER A 61 2.56 3.37 -3.75
N ALA A 62 2.93 4.03 -2.65
CA ALA A 62 4.30 4.46 -2.41
C ALA A 62 5.24 3.27 -2.21
N CYS A 63 4.84 2.30 -1.39
CA CYS A 63 5.62 1.11 -1.12
C CYS A 63 5.83 0.26 -2.38
N PHE A 64 4.76 0.05 -3.14
CA PHE A 64 4.81 -0.74 -4.37
C PHE A 64 5.70 -0.07 -5.43
N ASN A 65 5.55 1.24 -5.62
CA ASN A 65 6.36 1.96 -6.61
C ASN A 65 7.85 2.00 -6.21
N SER A 66 8.15 2.10 -4.92
CA SER A 66 9.53 1.98 -4.43
C SER A 66 10.12 0.60 -4.69
N ALA A 67 9.34 -0.46 -4.49
CA ALA A 67 9.77 -1.82 -4.80
C ALA A 67 10.01 -1.99 -6.31
N LEU A 68 9.14 -1.38 -7.14
CA LEU A 68 9.32 -1.38 -8.59
C LEU A 68 10.62 -0.64 -8.99
N ASP A 69 10.92 0.48 -8.34
CA ASP A 69 12.17 1.20 -8.59
C ASP A 69 13.39 0.33 -8.29
N LEU A 70 13.35 -0.44 -7.23
CA LEU A 70 14.44 -1.38 -6.91
C LEU A 70 14.62 -2.42 -8.03
N ILE A 71 13.53 -2.99 -8.52
CA ILE A 71 13.56 -3.96 -9.63
C ILE A 71 14.07 -3.31 -10.92
N LYS A 72 13.61 -2.10 -11.22
CA LYS A 72 14.08 -1.35 -12.38
C LYS A 72 15.60 -1.12 -12.32
N ARG A 73 16.12 -0.75 -11.15
CA ARG A 73 17.57 -0.56 -10.97
C ARG A 73 18.36 -1.84 -11.22
N GLN A 74 17.87 -2.96 -10.72
CA GLN A 74 18.51 -4.25 -10.93
C GLN A 74 18.56 -4.63 -12.40
N LYS A 75 17.56 -4.23 -13.18
CA LYS A 75 17.46 -4.47 -14.62
C LYS A 75 18.03 -3.33 -15.45
N LYS A 76 18.60 -2.30 -14.82
CA LYS A 76 19.18 -1.13 -15.47
C LYS A 76 18.16 -0.35 -16.32
N LEU A 77 16.89 -0.35 -15.90
CA LEU A 77 15.83 0.41 -16.52
C LEU A 77 15.70 1.76 -15.81
N LYS A 78 15.57 2.83 -16.58
CA LYS A 78 15.46 4.22 -16.06
C LYS A 78 14.12 4.86 -16.38
N HIS A 79 13.14 4.08 -16.78
CA HIS A 79 11.82 4.59 -17.15
C HIS A 79 11.04 5.03 -15.92
N ALA A 80 10.31 6.13 -16.04
CA ALA A 80 9.41 6.58 -14.99
C ALA A 80 8.23 5.62 -14.85
N SER A 81 7.71 5.50 -13.65
CA SER A 81 6.55 4.66 -13.39
C SER A 81 5.53 5.35 -12.51
N THR A 82 4.27 5.06 -12.77
CA THR A 82 3.13 5.56 -12.00
C THR A 82 2.35 4.34 -11.50
N ILE A 83 2.08 4.30 -10.21
CA ILE A 83 1.30 3.23 -9.58
C ILE A 83 0.00 3.82 -9.04
N GLN A 84 -1.10 3.24 -9.47
CA GLN A 84 -2.43 3.59 -8.98
C GLN A 84 -2.97 2.43 -8.16
N VAL A 85 -3.35 2.69 -6.93
CA VAL A 85 -3.92 1.67 -6.03
C VAL A 85 -5.34 2.08 -5.68
N THR A 86 -6.28 1.19 -5.94
CA THR A 86 -7.67 1.32 -5.52
C THR A 86 -7.92 0.34 -4.39
N VAL A 87 -8.38 0.85 -3.27
CA VAL A 87 -8.75 0.03 -2.11
C VAL A 87 -10.26 0.07 -1.94
N LYS A 88 -10.86 -1.10 -1.83
CA LYS A 88 -12.30 -1.27 -1.66
C LYS A 88 -12.56 -1.86 -0.29
N LEU A 89 -13.51 -1.29 0.44
CA LEU A 89 -14.03 -1.90 1.65
C LEU A 89 -15.19 -2.79 1.24
N MET A 90 -15.07 -4.09 1.51
CA MET A 90 -16.05 -5.09 1.11
C MET A 90 -16.69 -5.71 2.35
N GLU A 91 -17.93 -6.10 2.23
CA GLU A 91 -18.61 -6.90 3.25
C GLU A 91 -18.84 -8.31 2.69
N GLN A 92 -18.24 -9.30 3.32
CA GLN A 92 -18.39 -10.70 2.89
C GLN A 92 -19.44 -11.47 3.69
N ALA A 93 -19.80 -10.97 4.86
CA ALA A 93 -20.89 -11.46 5.71
C ALA A 93 -21.31 -10.30 6.61
N THR A 94 -22.45 -10.42 7.33
CA THR A 94 -22.93 -9.32 8.20
C THR A 94 -21.85 -8.92 9.20
N PHE A 95 -21.45 -7.65 9.17
CA PHE A 95 -20.40 -7.07 10.02
C PHE A 95 -19.02 -7.72 9.85
N ASP A 96 -18.80 -8.41 8.75
CA ASP A 96 -17.50 -9.00 8.44
C ASP A 96 -16.89 -8.29 7.22
N TYR A 97 -16.03 -7.32 7.49
CA TYR A 97 -15.48 -6.44 6.48
C TYR A 97 -14.06 -6.83 6.12
N VAL A 98 -13.76 -6.81 4.83
CA VAL A 98 -12.42 -7.09 4.30
C VAL A 98 -12.07 -6.05 3.25
N LEU A 99 -10.78 -5.90 2.98
CA LEU A 99 -10.31 -5.05 1.90
C LEU A 99 -10.10 -5.87 0.63
N ALA A 100 -10.30 -5.23 -0.51
CA ALA A 100 -9.85 -5.72 -1.81
C ALA A 100 -9.06 -4.61 -2.48
N VAL A 101 -8.05 -4.97 -3.26
CA VAL A 101 -7.11 -4.00 -3.83
C VAL A 101 -6.93 -4.26 -5.32
N ASP A 102 -7.00 -3.19 -6.11
CA ASP A 102 -6.62 -3.22 -7.52
C ASP A 102 -5.41 -2.31 -7.71
N ILE A 103 -4.35 -2.85 -8.30
CA ILE A 103 -3.13 -2.10 -8.61
C ILE A 103 -3.00 -2.00 -10.12
N GLU A 104 -2.91 -0.78 -10.62
CA GLU A 104 -2.59 -0.51 -12.01
C GLU A 104 -1.25 0.21 -12.07
N GLY A 105 -0.36 -0.27 -12.94
CA GLY A 105 0.96 0.32 -13.11
C GLY A 105 1.24 0.71 -14.54
N HIS A 106 1.75 1.91 -14.72
CA HIS A 106 2.24 2.39 -16.00
C HIS A 106 3.75 2.62 -15.92
N ILE A 107 4.48 2.02 -16.85
CA ILE A 107 5.93 2.19 -16.96
C ILE A 107 6.20 2.80 -18.34
N GLU A 108 6.67 4.04 -18.36
CA GLU A 108 6.90 4.76 -19.61
C GLU A 108 7.90 4.01 -20.50
N GLY A 109 7.55 3.89 -21.79
CA GLY A 109 8.46 3.33 -22.79
C GLY A 109 8.69 1.82 -22.69
N VAL A 110 7.93 1.13 -21.84
CA VAL A 110 8.03 -0.33 -21.68
C VAL A 110 6.77 -0.97 -22.26
N GLU A 111 6.96 -2.05 -23.03
CA GLU A 111 5.83 -2.81 -23.59
C GLU A 111 4.94 -3.39 -22.49
N LEU A 112 3.64 -3.45 -22.73
CA LEU A 112 2.66 -3.90 -21.73
C LEU A 112 2.98 -5.26 -21.13
N GLU A 113 3.42 -6.21 -21.95
CA GLU A 113 3.74 -7.54 -21.48
C GLU A 113 4.94 -7.53 -20.52
N GLU A 114 5.99 -6.80 -20.88
CA GLU A 114 7.15 -6.63 -20.00
C GLU A 114 6.78 -5.87 -18.72
N ALA A 115 5.98 -4.81 -18.87
CA ALA A 115 5.50 -4.05 -17.70
C ALA A 115 4.70 -4.95 -16.76
N GLN A 116 3.82 -5.80 -17.29
CA GLN A 116 3.05 -6.74 -16.48
C GLN A 116 3.96 -7.68 -15.69
N GLN A 117 5.00 -8.20 -16.32
CA GLN A 117 5.96 -9.08 -15.65
C GLN A 117 6.72 -8.35 -14.55
N LEU A 118 7.11 -7.10 -14.79
CA LEU A 118 7.78 -6.27 -13.78
C LEU A 118 6.86 -6.00 -12.57
N LEU A 119 5.58 -5.71 -12.83
CA LEU A 119 4.61 -5.48 -11.75
C LEU A 119 4.36 -6.75 -10.94
N GLU A 120 4.23 -7.90 -11.59
CA GLU A 120 4.06 -9.17 -10.90
C GLU A 120 5.27 -9.52 -10.04
N LEU A 121 6.46 -9.26 -10.53
CA LEU A 121 7.69 -9.44 -9.75
C LEU A 121 7.72 -8.48 -8.57
N THR A 122 7.31 -7.22 -8.77
CA THR A 122 7.21 -6.22 -7.72
C THR A 122 6.27 -6.68 -6.60
N HIS A 123 5.16 -7.32 -6.97
CA HIS A 123 4.20 -7.86 -5.99
C HIS A 123 4.85 -8.90 -5.05
N THR A 124 5.85 -9.61 -5.50
CA THR A 124 6.56 -10.59 -4.65
C THR A 124 7.57 -9.94 -3.71
N VAL A 125 7.93 -8.68 -3.94
CA VAL A 125 8.99 -7.96 -3.21
C VAL A 125 8.42 -6.90 -2.27
N CYS A 126 7.35 -6.22 -2.68
CA CYS A 126 6.75 -5.12 -1.91
C CYS A 126 6.29 -5.61 -0.54
N PRO A 127 6.74 -4.97 0.56
CA PRO A 127 6.29 -5.36 1.91
C PRO A 127 4.78 -5.32 2.12
N TYR A 128 4.08 -4.35 1.53
CA TYR A 128 2.61 -4.31 1.58
C TYR A 128 2.00 -5.50 0.85
N SER A 129 2.54 -5.85 -0.31
CA SER A 129 2.08 -7.04 -1.05
C SER A 129 2.30 -8.31 -0.24
N LYS A 130 3.42 -8.42 0.46
CA LYS A 130 3.67 -9.57 1.35
C LYS A 130 2.67 -9.64 2.50
N ALA A 131 2.19 -8.48 2.98
CA ALA A 131 1.17 -8.43 4.02
C ALA A 131 -0.22 -8.83 3.51
N THR A 132 -0.52 -8.57 2.23
CA THR A 132 -1.83 -8.83 1.63
C THR A 132 -1.93 -10.16 0.91
N MET A 133 -0.84 -10.64 0.33
CA MET A 133 -0.79 -11.84 -0.49
C MET A 133 -1.30 -13.07 0.27
N GLY A 134 -2.22 -13.81 -0.36
CA GLY A 134 -2.81 -15.00 0.26
C GLY A 134 -3.84 -14.70 1.35
N ASN A 135 -4.11 -13.43 1.63
CA ASN A 135 -5.07 -13.00 2.65
C ASN A 135 -6.28 -12.27 2.05
N ILE A 136 -6.04 -11.31 1.17
CA ILE A 136 -7.10 -10.56 0.49
C ILE A 136 -6.89 -10.60 -1.02
N ASN A 137 -7.95 -10.25 -1.76
CA ASN A 137 -7.85 -10.18 -3.22
C ASN A 137 -7.04 -8.96 -3.64
N VAL A 138 -5.99 -9.19 -4.43
CA VAL A 138 -5.18 -8.12 -5.04
C VAL A 138 -5.05 -8.43 -6.52
N THR A 139 -5.45 -7.47 -7.36
CA THR A 139 -5.26 -7.58 -8.81
C THR A 139 -4.11 -6.67 -9.24
N ILE A 140 -3.32 -7.13 -10.21
CA ILE A 140 -2.16 -6.42 -10.74
C ILE A 140 -2.34 -6.30 -12.26
N LYS A 141 -2.29 -5.08 -12.77
CA LYS A 141 -2.50 -4.82 -14.20
C LYS A 141 -1.59 -3.72 -14.71
N ALA A 142 -0.84 -4.00 -15.77
CA ALA A 142 -0.12 -2.98 -16.52
C ALA A 142 -1.10 -2.22 -17.44
N VAL A 143 -0.93 -0.93 -17.53
CA VAL A 143 -1.74 -0.05 -18.37
C VAL A 143 -0.89 0.88 -19.21
#